data_265858c5f5f50a84156454960081b15f
#
_entry.id   265858c5f5f50a84156454960081b15f
#
_cell.length_a   1.000
_cell.length_b   1.000
_cell.length_c   1.000
_cell.angle_alpha   90.00
_cell.angle_beta   90.00
_cell.angle_gamma   90.00
#
_symmetry.space_group_name_H-M   'P 1'
#
loop_
_entity.id
_entity.type
_entity.pdbx_description
1 polymer ?
#
loop_
_entity_poly.entity_id
_entity_poly.type
_entity_poly.pdbx_seq_one_letter_code
_entity_poly.pdbx_strand_id
1 'polypeptide(L)'
;VMHHFYIPKVITGGATSTPAFVQHISKHCDMYVNAYGPSENTVIASCWIYKKGDAIPSTIPIGKPLANVDIFIMSGGKLCGVGIPGELCIAGESLTSGYLNRPELSAEKFINNPFGPGQLYRSGDLARLMPDGQIEFLGRIDKQVKVHGYRIELGEIENIINSVDTVTDSVVILAKQSEHEVLHAYYVGSQEDENHISQHLNQYLPKYMIPNTLTAISEIPLTGNDKVDESRLPVPNVHKNKFVAPRNNIEREIAQIVSGVLDVSSMSIDDDFFEMGGTSLDAMVVVSKLKSNGIHITMQDVYQFKTVRYIANHTEKRQALPEVVLPDHLPQLQSLVERRYQLKPQHLAQSSLGHVLLTGATGFLGAYLIDEMQDNADQITCIVRGHDINRAKNNLENNINCYFDMAHVDKLMKH
;
A
#
# COMPACT_ATOMS: atom_id res chain seq x y z
N VAL A 1 -13.42 11.34 23.90
CA VAL A 1 -14.57 11.54 23.00
C VAL A 1 -14.24 10.84 21.70
N MET A 2 -14.80 9.64 21.46
CA MET A 2 -14.68 8.96 20.16
C MET A 2 -15.50 9.80 19.16
N HIS A 3 -14.83 10.50 18.28
CA HIS A 3 -15.48 11.10 17.12
C HIS A 3 -15.98 9.95 16.23
N HIS A 4 -17.30 9.85 16.05
CA HIS A 4 -17.89 8.94 15.08
C HIS A 4 -17.50 9.41 13.69
N PHE A 5 -16.47 8.78 13.16
CA PHE A 5 -16.03 9.00 11.79
C PHE A 5 -16.98 8.24 10.85
N TYR A 6 -17.56 8.93 9.89
CA TYR A 6 -18.48 8.37 8.92
C TYR A 6 -18.08 8.80 7.50
N ILE A 7 -17.87 7.82 6.62
CA ILE A 7 -17.58 8.05 5.20
C ILE A 7 -18.68 7.37 4.39
N PRO A 8 -19.48 8.09 3.60
CA PRO A 8 -20.60 7.50 2.85
C PRO A 8 -20.20 6.34 1.94
N LYS A 9 -19.04 6.43 1.29
CA LYS A 9 -18.53 5.41 0.37
C LYS A 9 -17.07 5.13 0.66
N VAL A 10 -16.71 3.85 0.82
CA VAL A 10 -15.34 3.39 1.04
C VAL A 10 -14.98 2.41 -0.07
N ILE A 11 -13.82 2.59 -0.68
CA ILE A 11 -13.26 1.67 -1.68
C ILE A 11 -11.90 1.20 -1.15
N THR A 12 -11.69 -0.09 -1.17
CA THR A 12 -10.36 -0.69 -0.90
C THR A 12 -9.96 -1.61 -2.03
N GLY A 13 -8.65 -1.77 -2.23
CA GLY A 13 -8.08 -2.67 -3.22
C GLY A 13 -6.63 -2.98 -2.88
N GLY A 14 -6.04 -3.97 -3.57
CA GLY A 14 -4.65 -4.35 -3.40
C GLY A 14 -4.39 -5.39 -2.29
N ALA A 15 -5.34 -5.62 -1.39
CA ALA A 15 -5.27 -6.66 -0.36
C ALA A 15 -6.60 -7.41 -0.27
N THR A 16 -6.58 -8.62 0.30
CA THR A 16 -7.78 -9.43 0.50
C THR A 16 -8.65 -8.85 1.62
N SER A 17 -9.90 -8.54 1.32
CA SER A 17 -10.88 -8.10 2.33
C SER A 17 -11.44 -9.30 3.09
N THR A 18 -11.53 -9.18 4.40
CA THR A 18 -12.14 -10.22 5.26
C THR A 18 -13.58 -9.85 5.64
N PRO A 19 -14.46 -10.83 5.92
CA PRO A 19 -15.81 -10.57 6.42
C PRO A 19 -15.81 -9.71 7.68
N ALA A 20 -14.87 -9.95 8.60
CA ALA A 20 -14.73 -9.17 9.83
C ALA A 20 -14.39 -7.69 9.54
N PHE A 21 -13.49 -7.44 8.58
CA PHE A 21 -13.18 -6.08 8.14
C PHE A 21 -14.41 -5.39 7.53
N VAL A 22 -15.14 -6.08 6.63
CA VAL A 22 -16.36 -5.53 6.01
C VAL A 22 -17.43 -5.26 7.06
N GLN A 23 -17.62 -6.15 8.04
CA GLN A 23 -18.54 -5.96 9.15
C GLN A 23 -18.16 -4.76 10.04
N HIS A 24 -16.87 -4.52 10.20
CA HIS A 24 -16.40 -3.36 10.96
C HIS A 24 -16.66 -2.07 10.18
N ILE A 25 -16.21 -1.98 8.92
CA ILE A 25 -16.31 -0.76 8.12
C ILE A 25 -17.76 -0.41 7.77
N SER A 26 -18.65 -1.39 7.63
CA SER A 26 -20.08 -1.19 7.34
C SER A 26 -20.83 -0.40 8.41
N LYS A 27 -20.28 -0.31 9.62
CA LYS A 27 -20.82 0.55 10.69
C LYS A 27 -20.55 2.04 10.44
N HIS A 28 -19.57 2.34 9.57
CA HIS A 28 -19.05 3.68 9.32
C HIS A 28 -19.26 4.15 7.87
N CYS A 29 -19.94 3.36 7.02
CA CYS A 29 -20.24 3.73 5.64
C CYS A 29 -21.60 3.21 5.20
N ASP A 30 -22.17 3.80 4.11
CA ASP A 30 -23.36 3.28 3.44
C ASP A 30 -23.02 2.29 2.35
N MET A 31 -21.83 2.46 1.73
CA MET A 31 -21.34 1.62 0.65
C MET A 31 -19.87 1.27 0.87
N TYR A 32 -19.56 0.00 0.72
CA TYR A 32 -18.19 -0.49 0.67
C TYR A 32 -17.95 -1.19 -0.67
N VAL A 33 -16.80 -0.93 -1.28
CA VAL A 33 -16.38 -1.54 -2.55
C VAL A 33 -15.05 -2.25 -2.34
N ASN A 34 -15.05 -3.57 -2.59
CA ASN A 34 -13.83 -4.36 -2.70
C ASN A 34 -13.41 -4.38 -4.17
N ALA A 35 -12.33 -3.68 -4.50
CA ALA A 35 -11.81 -3.54 -5.85
C ALA A 35 -10.61 -4.47 -6.07
N TYR A 36 -10.58 -5.15 -7.20
CA TYR A 36 -9.50 -6.02 -7.62
C TYR A 36 -9.00 -5.61 -9.00
N GLY A 37 -7.68 -5.62 -9.18
CA GLY A 37 -7.04 -5.46 -10.48
C GLY A 37 -5.53 -5.43 -10.34
N PRO A 38 -4.80 -6.02 -11.31
CA PRO A 38 -3.36 -5.88 -11.45
C PRO A 38 -3.03 -4.54 -12.14
N SER A 39 -1.79 -4.08 -11.98
CA SER A 39 -1.28 -2.87 -12.66
C SER A 39 -1.38 -2.97 -14.18
N GLU A 40 -1.24 -4.18 -14.71
CA GLU A 40 -1.32 -4.52 -16.13
C GLU A 40 -2.72 -4.29 -16.74
N ASN A 41 -3.74 -4.14 -15.89
CA ASN A 41 -5.12 -3.79 -16.29
C ASN A 41 -5.55 -2.42 -15.73
N THR A 42 -4.66 -1.47 -15.62
CA THR A 42 -4.97 -0.09 -15.18
C THR A 42 -5.80 -0.03 -13.90
N VAL A 43 -5.25 -0.55 -12.81
CA VAL A 43 -5.71 -0.47 -11.41
C VAL A 43 -6.89 -1.38 -11.06
N ILE A 44 -8.04 -1.30 -11.74
CA ILE A 44 -9.24 -2.04 -11.32
C ILE A 44 -9.82 -2.82 -12.50
N ALA A 45 -9.94 -4.14 -12.35
CA ALA A 45 -10.57 -5.05 -13.30
C ALA A 45 -11.99 -5.46 -12.90
N SER A 46 -12.22 -5.66 -11.61
CA SER A 46 -13.52 -6.05 -11.07
C SER A 46 -13.79 -5.41 -9.72
N CYS A 47 -15.06 -5.39 -9.32
CA CYS A 47 -15.43 -4.94 -8.00
C CYS A 47 -16.64 -5.71 -7.44
N TRP A 48 -16.61 -5.88 -6.11
CA TRP A 48 -17.76 -6.31 -5.33
C TRP A 48 -18.26 -5.12 -4.49
N ILE A 49 -19.58 -4.92 -4.50
CA ILE A 49 -20.23 -3.78 -3.87
C ILE A 49 -21.12 -4.29 -2.73
N TYR A 50 -20.87 -3.81 -1.52
CA TYR A 50 -21.73 -3.94 -0.37
C TYR A 50 -22.50 -2.63 -0.16
N LYS A 51 -23.79 -2.72 0.08
CA LYS A 51 -24.64 -1.61 0.53
C LYS A 51 -25.10 -1.88 1.95
N LYS A 52 -25.27 -0.84 2.72
CA LYS A 52 -25.73 -0.94 4.11
C LYS A 52 -27.04 -1.74 4.22
N GLY A 53 -26.97 -2.81 4.98
CA GLY A 53 -28.09 -3.76 5.13
C GLY A 53 -27.98 -5.04 4.31
N ASP A 54 -27.04 -5.11 3.35
CA ASP A 54 -26.77 -6.34 2.63
C ASP A 54 -26.17 -7.41 3.58
N ALA A 55 -26.39 -8.67 3.24
CA ALA A 55 -25.72 -9.78 3.91
C ALA A 55 -24.22 -9.80 3.54
N ILE A 56 -23.35 -9.95 4.53
CA ILE A 56 -21.92 -10.11 4.30
C ILE A 56 -21.62 -11.60 4.12
N PRO A 57 -21.08 -12.01 2.94
CA PRO A 57 -20.78 -13.41 2.68
C PRO A 57 -19.60 -13.91 3.54
N SER A 58 -19.50 -15.24 3.70
CA SER A 58 -18.40 -15.89 4.44
C SER A 58 -17.02 -15.69 3.78
N THR A 59 -17.00 -15.45 2.47
CA THR A 59 -15.80 -15.06 1.71
C THR A 59 -16.16 -13.83 0.90
N ILE A 60 -15.35 -12.78 0.99
CA ILE A 60 -15.58 -11.54 0.23
C ILE A 60 -15.07 -11.74 -1.20
N PRO A 61 -15.96 -11.73 -2.22
CA PRO A 61 -15.53 -11.90 -3.61
C PRO A 61 -14.80 -10.65 -4.12
N ILE A 62 -14.06 -10.82 -5.20
CA ILE A 62 -13.51 -9.70 -5.98
C ILE A 62 -14.53 -9.12 -6.97
N GLY A 63 -15.72 -9.72 -7.01
CA GLY A 63 -16.89 -9.16 -7.67
C GLY A 63 -17.04 -9.53 -9.13
N LYS A 64 -17.58 -8.58 -9.89
CA LYS A 64 -17.85 -8.72 -11.34
C LYS A 64 -16.93 -7.79 -12.13
N PRO A 65 -16.62 -8.13 -13.40
CA PRO A 65 -15.84 -7.26 -14.27
C PRO A 65 -16.45 -5.85 -14.39
N LEU A 66 -15.60 -4.85 -14.54
CA LEU A 66 -16.02 -3.49 -14.90
C LEU A 66 -16.43 -3.42 -16.37
N ALA A 67 -17.07 -2.31 -16.76
CA ALA A 67 -17.36 -2.05 -18.17
C ALA A 67 -16.07 -2.07 -19.01
N ASN A 68 -16.14 -2.66 -20.21
CA ASN A 68 -15.01 -2.83 -21.14
C ASN A 68 -13.87 -3.71 -20.62
N VAL A 69 -14.11 -4.51 -19.59
CA VAL A 69 -13.20 -5.51 -19.06
C VAL A 69 -13.89 -6.87 -19.11
N ASP A 70 -13.21 -7.85 -19.71
CA ASP A 70 -13.64 -9.25 -19.71
C ASP A 70 -12.71 -10.06 -18.78
N ILE A 71 -13.28 -10.91 -17.95
CA ILE A 71 -12.51 -11.81 -17.08
C ILE A 71 -12.88 -13.26 -17.42
N PHE A 72 -11.86 -14.07 -17.63
CA PHE A 72 -11.95 -15.49 -17.93
C PHE A 72 -11.23 -16.30 -16.86
N ILE A 73 -11.83 -17.40 -16.41
CA ILE A 73 -11.18 -18.36 -15.53
C ILE A 73 -10.76 -19.54 -16.37
N MET A 74 -9.44 -19.83 -16.45
CA MET A 74 -8.86 -20.77 -17.40
C MET A 74 -8.01 -21.84 -16.73
N SER A 75 -8.04 -23.06 -17.29
CA SER A 75 -7.12 -24.14 -16.94
C SER A 75 -6.76 -24.92 -18.19
N GLY A 76 -5.44 -25.16 -18.40
CA GLY A 76 -4.96 -25.88 -19.58
C GLY A 76 -5.39 -25.26 -20.91
N GLY A 77 -5.51 -23.92 -20.99
CA GLY A 77 -5.92 -23.18 -22.19
C GLY A 77 -7.43 -23.21 -22.48
N LYS A 78 -8.25 -23.73 -21.57
CA LYS A 78 -9.71 -23.84 -21.72
C LYS A 78 -10.43 -23.09 -20.60
N LEU A 79 -11.66 -22.63 -20.89
CA LEU A 79 -12.53 -22.02 -19.86
C LEU A 79 -12.93 -23.05 -18.81
N CYS A 80 -12.87 -22.65 -17.56
CA CYS A 80 -13.39 -23.40 -16.43
C CYS A 80 -14.91 -23.23 -16.32
N GLY A 81 -15.59 -24.28 -15.89
CA GLY A 81 -17.00 -24.21 -15.49
C GLY A 81 -17.18 -23.42 -14.18
N VAL A 82 -18.44 -23.07 -13.88
CA VAL A 82 -18.82 -22.42 -12.61
C VAL A 82 -18.37 -23.29 -11.44
N GLY A 83 -17.71 -22.65 -10.44
CA GLY A 83 -17.18 -23.30 -9.26
C GLY A 83 -15.80 -23.98 -9.43
N ILE A 84 -15.31 -24.12 -10.66
CA ILE A 84 -14.03 -24.77 -10.94
C ILE A 84 -12.90 -23.75 -10.87
N PRO A 85 -11.87 -23.97 -10.04
CA PRO A 85 -10.71 -23.11 -9.96
C PRO A 85 -9.88 -23.10 -11.24
N GLY A 86 -9.33 -21.94 -11.59
CA GLY A 86 -8.41 -21.75 -12.70
C GLY A 86 -7.68 -20.43 -12.62
N GLU A 87 -6.78 -20.18 -13.57
CA GLU A 87 -6.08 -18.90 -13.69
C GLU A 87 -7.07 -17.82 -14.13
N LEU A 88 -7.07 -16.69 -13.38
CA LEU A 88 -7.81 -15.50 -13.75
C LEU A 88 -7.06 -14.79 -14.89
N CYS A 89 -7.73 -14.66 -16.03
CA CYS A 89 -7.21 -13.98 -17.20
C CYS A 89 -8.09 -12.77 -17.54
N ILE A 90 -7.49 -11.68 -17.98
CA ILE A 90 -8.17 -10.41 -18.21
C ILE A 90 -8.00 -9.97 -19.66
N ALA A 91 -9.07 -9.52 -20.29
CA ALA A 91 -9.05 -8.87 -21.61
C ALA A 91 -9.82 -7.55 -21.55
N GLY A 92 -9.67 -6.73 -22.57
CA GLY A 92 -10.39 -5.46 -22.71
C GLY A 92 -9.48 -4.27 -22.94
N GLU A 93 -10.11 -3.10 -23.02
CA GLU A 93 -9.44 -1.84 -23.38
C GLU A 93 -8.50 -1.29 -22.29
N SER A 94 -8.59 -1.80 -21.07
CA SER A 94 -7.78 -1.36 -19.93
C SER A 94 -6.45 -2.06 -19.81
N LEU A 95 -6.14 -3.03 -20.69
CA LEU A 95 -4.86 -3.72 -20.68
C LEU A 95 -3.73 -2.83 -21.17
N THR A 96 -2.58 -2.89 -20.48
CA THR A 96 -1.32 -2.34 -21.01
C THR A 96 -0.82 -3.16 -22.20
N SER A 97 0.03 -2.57 -23.03
CA SER A 97 0.61 -3.23 -24.20
C SER A 97 1.72 -4.25 -23.89
N GLY A 98 2.13 -4.35 -22.61
CA GLY A 98 3.19 -5.26 -22.18
C GLY A 98 4.18 -4.62 -21.19
N TYR A 99 5.27 -5.32 -20.92
CA TYR A 99 6.33 -4.86 -20.02
C TYR A 99 7.44 -4.16 -20.79
N LEU A 100 7.82 -2.97 -20.33
CA LEU A 100 8.86 -2.15 -20.96
C LEU A 100 10.21 -2.90 -20.98
N ASN A 101 10.83 -2.97 -22.17
CA ASN A 101 12.11 -3.66 -22.39
C ASN A 101 12.13 -5.17 -21.99
N ARG A 102 10.95 -5.81 -21.95
CA ARG A 102 10.79 -7.24 -21.62
C ARG A 102 9.87 -7.94 -22.62
N PRO A 103 10.27 -8.06 -23.91
CA PRO A 103 9.40 -8.62 -24.95
C PRO A 103 9.05 -10.10 -24.71
N GLU A 104 9.97 -10.90 -24.20
CA GLU A 104 9.74 -12.32 -23.91
C GLU A 104 8.71 -12.50 -22.81
N LEU A 105 8.85 -11.79 -21.68
CA LEU A 105 7.88 -11.82 -20.59
C LEU A 105 6.52 -11.27 -21.03
N SER A 106 6.52 -10.23 -21.88
CA SER A 106 5.29 -9.69 -22.46
C SER A 106 4.58 -10.74 -23.31
N ALA A 107 5.29 -11.47 -24.16
CA ALA A 107 4.73 -12.54 -24.98
C ALA A 107 4.20 -13.73 -24.14
N GLU A 108 4.82 -14.02 -22.98
CA GLU A 108 4.36 -15.05 -22.06
C GLU A 108 3.05 -14.67 -21.35
N LYS A 109 2.96 -13.43 -20.87
CA LYS A 109 1.85 -12.95 -20.05
C LYS A 109 0.69 -12.36 -20.86
N PHE A 110 0.97 -11.74 -22.00
CA PHE A 110 -0.03 -11.14 -22.88
C PHE A 110 -0.14 -11.97 -24.16
N ILE A 111 -1.04 -12.93 -24.14
CA ILE A 111 -1.29 -13.84 -25.28
C ILE A 111 -2.41 -13.28 -26.17
N ASN A 112 -2.55 -13.82 -27.39
CA ASN A 112 -3.73 -13.53 -28.22
C ASN A 112 -4.99 -13.99 -27.48
N ASN A 113 -6.02 -13.15 -27.46
CA ASN A 113 -7.29 -13.50 -26.84
C ASN A 113 -8.03 -14.57 -27.64
N PRO A 114 -8.18 -15.80 -27.15
CA PRO A 114 -8.87 -16.86 -27.89
C PRO A 114 -10.41 -16.70 -27.88
N PHE A 115 -10.95 -15.74 -27.12
CA PHE A 115 -12.39 -15.54 -26.94
C PHE A 115 -12.91 -14.27 -27.61
N GLY A 116 -12.02 -13.43 -28.17
CA GLY A 116 -12.40 -12.16 -28.79
C GLY A 116 -11.18 -11.42 -29.38
N PRO A 117 -11.38 -10.19 -29.78
CA PRO A 117 -10.29 -9.37 -30.31
C PRO A 117 -9.27 -8.98 -29.22
N GLY A 118 -8.06 -8.64 -29.64
CA GLY A 118 -7.02 -8.09 -28.77
C GLY A 118 -6.23 -9.14 -28.00
N GLN A 119 -5.69 -8.72 -26.86
CA GLN A 119 -4.85 -9.54 -25.99
C GLN A 119 -5.61 -10.04 -24.77
N LEU A 120 -5.10 -11.12 -24.20
CA LEU A 120 -5.52 -11.70 -22.93
C LEU A 120 -4.33 -11.73 -21.99
N TYR A 121 -4.43 -11.05 -20.87
CA TYR A 121 -3.41 -11.04 -19.83
C TYR A 121 -3.62 -12.19 -18.85
N ARG A 122 -2.59 -12.97 -18.64
CA ARG A 122 -2.51 -14.07 -17.68
C ARG A 122 -2.01 -13.53 -16.35
N SER A 123 -2.91 -13.38 -15.37
CA SER A 123 -2.57 -12.69 -14.11
C SER A 123 -1.70 -13.49 -13.15
N GLY A 124 -1.71 -14.83 -13.28
CA GLY A 124 -1.14 -15.75 -12.29
C GLY A 124 -1.97 -15.87 -11.01
N ASP A 125 -3.15 -15.23 -10.94
CA ASP A 125 -4.09 -15.34 -9.83
C ASP A 125 -4.98 -16.56 -10.02
N LEU A 126 -5.21 -17.32 -8.96
CA LEU A 126 -6.15 -18.42 -8.90
C LEU A 126 -7.51 -17.90 -8.46
N ALA A 127 -8.53 -18.20 -9.23
CA ALA A 127 -9.90 -17.75 -8.95
C ALA A 127 -10.94 -18.76 -9.42
N ARG A 128 -12.20 -18.56 -9.05
CA ARG A 128 -13.34 -19.30 -9.60
C ARG A 128 -14.55 -18.41 -9.81
N LEU A 129 -15.33 -18.71 -10.84
CA LEU A 129 -16.61 -18.06 -11.10
C LEU A 129 -17.68 -18.71 -10.22
N MET A 130 -18.43 -17.91 -9.47
CA MET A 130 -19.50 -18.38 -8.60
C MET A 130 -20.84 -18.41 -9.37
N PRO A 131 -21.85 -19.18 -8.89
CA PRO A 131 -23.16 -19.30 -9.57
C PRO A 131 -23.92 -17.98 -9.73
N ASP A 132 -23.66 -17.00 -8.87
CA ASP A 132 -24.26 -15.65 -8.93
C ASP A 132 -23.50 -14.69 -9.86
N GLY A 133 -22.48 -15.19 -10.54
CA GLY A 133 -21.61 -14.43 -11.43
C GLY A 133 -20.54 -13.58 -10.73
N GLN A 134 -20.38 -13.74 -9.41
CA GLN A 134 -19.26 -13.15 -8.70
C GLN A 134 -17.98 -13.98 -8.92
N ILE A 135 -16.84 -13.36 -8.79
CA ILE A 135 -15.55 -14.04 -8.87
C ILE A 135 -14.96 -14.11 -7.46
N GLU A 136 -14.59 -15.30 -7.05
CA GLU A 136 -13.88 -15.53 -5.80
C GLU A 136 -12.39 -15.71 -6.06
N PHE A 137 -11.58 -14.94 -5.34
CA PHE A 137 -10.11 -15.03 -5.38
C PHE A 137 -9.66 -16.13 -4.42
N LEU A 138 -8.81 -17.04 -4.90
CA LEU A 138 -8.34 -18.21 -4.16
C LEU A 138 -6.84 -18.16 -3.81
N GLY A 139 -6.15 -17.10 -4.23
CA GLY A 139 -4.72 -16.94 -4.02
C GLY A 139 -3.93 -16.81 -5.31
N ARG A 140 -2.63 -17.10 -5.26
CA ARG A 140 -1.71 -17.07 -6.40
C ARG A 140 -1.32 -18.47 -6.86
N ILE A 141 -1.11 -18.61 -8.17
CA ILE A 141 -0.57 -19.84 -8.78
C ILE A 141 0.97 -19.87 -8.63
N ASP A 142 1.59 -18.69 -8.68
CA ASP A 142 3.03 -18.47 -8.56
C ASP A 142 3.44 -18.08 -7.12
N LYS A 143 4.75 -17.83 -6.94
CA LYS A 143 5.32 -17.42 -5.65
C LYS A 143 5.17 -15.92 -5.34
N GLN A 144 4.45 -15.16 -6.18
CA GLN A 144 4.26 -13.75 -5.96
C GLN A 144 3.37 -13.51 -4.75
N VAL A 145 3.73 -12.53 -3.92
CA VAL A 145 3.01 -12.19 -2.70
C VAL A 145 2.55 -10.73 -2.71
N LYS A 146 1.56 -10.42 -1.87
CA LYS A 146 1.20 -9.03 -1.59
C LYS A 146 1.51 -8.74 -0.13
N VAL A 147 2.43 -7.82 0.11
CA VAL A 147 2.84 -7.41 1.46
C VAL A 147 2.54 -5.92 1.62
N HIS A 148 1.69 -5.56 2.57
CA HIS A 148 1.26 -4.17 2.82
C HIS A 148 0.73 -3.46 1.55
N GLY A 149 0.08 -4.20 0.65
CA GLY A 149 -0.44 -3.69 -0.63
C GLY A 149 0.57 -3.63 -1.77
N TYR A 150 1.85 -3.89 -1.51
CA TYR A 150 2.88 -4.00 -2.55
C TYR A 150 2.88 -5.42 -3.14
N ARG A 151 2.95 -5.49 -4.46
CA ARG A 151 3.10 -6.73 -5.20
C ARG A 151 4.59 -7.06 -5.28
N ILE A 152 5.01 -8.18 -4.71
CA ILE A 152 6.41 -8.57 -4.56
C ILE A 152 6.64 -9.92 -5.21
N GLU A 153 7.63 -9.96 -6.12
CA GLU A 153 8.16 -11.20 -6.68
C GLU A 153 9.26 -11.73 -5.75
N LEU A 154 8.99 -12.81 -5.03
CA LEU A 154 9.99 -13.38 -4.13
C LEU A 154 11.26 -13.80 -4.87
N GLY A 155 11.13 -14.31 -6.11
CA GLY A 155 12.26 -14.66 -6.97
C GLY A 155 13.16 -13.48 -7.36
N GLU A 156 12.66 -12.24 -7.39
CA GLU A 156 13.50 -11.07 -7.61
C GLU A 156 14.44 -10.84 -6.43
N ILE A 157 13.94 -11.00 -5.21
CA ILE A 157 14.76 -10.90 -3.99
C ILE A 157 15.78 -12.05 -3.95
N GLU A 158 15.33 -13.29 -4.23
CA GLU A 158 16.19 -14.48 -4.32
C GLU A 158 17.34 -14.26 -5.32
N ASN A 159 17.05 -13.75 -6.51
CA ASN A 159 18.06 -13.49 -7.55
C ASN A 159 19.12 -12.47 -7.10
N ILE A 160 18.73 -11.43 -6.37
CA ILE A 160 19.67 -10.44 -5.86
C ILE A 160 20.51 -11.03 -4.73
N ILE A 161 19.94 -11.83 -3.83
CA ILE A 161 20.72 -12.54 -2.80
C ILE A 161 21.72 -13.50 -3.47
N ASN A 162 21.28 -14.27 -4.46
CA ASN A 162 22.12 -15.23 -5.19
C ASN A 162 23.20 -14.58 -6.07
N SER A 163 23.10 -13.26 -6.34
CA SER A 163 24.16 -12.51 -7.04
C SER A 163 25.35 -12.14 -6.15
N VAL A 164 25.26 -12.41 -4.85
CA VAL A 164 26.38 -12.23 -3.91
C VAL A 164 27.31 -13.45 -4.00
N ASP A 165 28.59 -13.26 -4.34
CA ASP A 165 29.55 -14.32 -4.65
C ASP A 165 29.69 -15.41 -3.57
N THR A 166 29.41 -15.07 -2.31
CA THR A 166 29.52 -15.98 -1.16
C THR A 166 28.25 -16.80 -0.90
N VAL A 167 27.17 -16.53 -1.63
CA VAL A 167 25.88 -17.21 -1.50
C VAL A 167 25.73 -18.27 -2.58
N THR A 168 25.43 -19.49 -2.18
CA THR A 168 25.25 -20.61 -3.12
C THR A 168 23.81 -20.73 -3.60
N ASP A 169 22.85 -20.48 -2.71
CA ASP A 169 21.42 -20.56 -2.99
C ASP A 169 20.63 -19.78 -1.95
N SER A 170 19.40 -19.37 -2.28
CA SER A 170 18.53 -18.69 -1.33
C SER A 170 17.05 -18.98 -1.58
N VAL A 171 16.25 -18.80 -0.55
CA VAL A 171 14.79 -18.84 -0.62
C VAL A 171 14.20 -17.75 0.23
N VAL A 172 13.19 -17.08 -0.32
CA VAL A 172 12.41 -16.06 0.40
C VAL A 172 10.99 -16.55 0.59
N ILE A 173 10.50 -16.43 1.81
CA ILE A 173 9.13 -16.82 2.15
C ILE A 173 8.37 -15.64 2.77
N LEU A 174 7.05 -15.65 2.57
CA LEU A 174 6.13 -14.80 3.30
C LEU A 174 5.66 -15.58 4.54
N ALA A 175 5.96 -15.07 5.71
CA ALA A 175 5.49 -15.67 6.95
C ALA A 175 4.50 -14.74 7.65
N LYS A 176 3.56 -15.35 8.38
CA LYS A 176 2.64 -14.61 9.25
C LYS A 176 3.26 -14.52 10.63
N GLN A 177 3.50 -13.30 11.08
CA GLN A 177 3.96 -13.02 12.45
C GLN A 177 2.86 -12.22 13.15
N SER A 178 2.11 -12.88 14.04
CA SER A 178 0.87 -12.33 14.62
C SER A 178 -0.13 -11.90 13.53
N GLU A 179 -0.51 -10.64 13.45
CA GLU A 179 -1.41 -10.09 12.42
C GLU A 179 -0.67 -9.53 11.20
N HIS A 180 0.67 -9.54 11.20
CA HIS A 180 1.49 -8.96 10.12
C HIS A 180 2.09 -10.02 9.20
N GLU A 181 2.16 -9.69 7.92
CA GLU A 181 2.87 -10.48 6.90
C GLU A 181 4.27 -9.91 6.74
N VAL A 182 5.29 -10.74 6.91
CA VAL A 182 6.71 -10.37 6.87
C VAL A 182 7.50 -11.27 5.94
N LEU A 183 8.51 -10.71 5.30
CA LEU A 183 9.43 -11.45 4.43
C LEU A 183 10.60 -11.99 5.24
N HIS A 184 10.85 -13.29 5.12
CA HIS A 184 12.04 -13.95 5.64
C HIS A 184 12.87 -14.53 4.52
N ALA A 185 14.16 -14.22 4.49
CA ALA A 185 15.10 -14.81 3.54
C ALA A 185 16.04 -15.80 4.26
N TYR A 186 16.20 -16.96 3.66
CA TYR A 186 17.20 -17.96 4.04
C TYR A 186 18.21 -18.08 2.92
N TYR A 187 19.49 -18.20 3.28
CA TYR A 187 20.55 -18.32 2.29
C TYR A 187 21.58 -19.37 2.71
N VAL A 188 22.13 -20.05 1.73
CA VAL A 188 23.22 -21.02 1.91
C VAL A 188 24.54 -20.28 1.78
N GLY A 189 25.17 -20.00 2.91
CA GLY A 189 26.38 -19.20 3.03
C GLY A 189 26.83 -19.06 4.48
N SER A 190 27.79 -18.17 4.73
CA SER A 190 28.26 -17.87 6.08
C SER A 190 27.36 -16.85 6.78
N GLN A 191 27.19 -16.97 8.08
CA GLN A 191 26.47 -15.95 8.86
C GLN A 191 27.16 -14.59 8.84
N GLU A 192 28.46 -14.55 8.55
CA GLU A 192 29.23 -13.31 8.39
C GLU A 192 28.82 -12.52 7.14
N ASP A 193 28.20 -13.16 6.17
CA ASP A 193 27.73 -12.55 4.92
C ASP A 193 26.45 -11.71 5.10
N GLU A 194 25.74 -11.83 6.22
CA GLU A 194 24.45 -11.17 6.45
C GLU A 194 24.51 -9.66 6.20
N ASN A 195 25.55 -8.98 6.71
CA ASN A 195 25.72 -7.54 6.52
C ASN A 195 25.98 -7.18 5.07
N HIS A 196 26.76 -7.99 4.35
CA HIS A 196 27.04 -7.80 2.94
C HIS A 196 25.77 -7.99 2.09
N ILE A 197 25.03 -9.07 2.33
CA ILE A 197 23.73 -9.32 1.66
C ILE A 197 22.76 -8.17 1.94
N SER A 198 22.64 -7.72 3.19
CA SER A 198 21.74 -6.61 3.56
C SER A 198 22.11 -5.32 2.84
N GLN A 199 23.39 -4.97 2.73
CA GLN A 199 23.85 -3.79 1.98
C GLN A 199 23.54 -3.93 0.49
N HIS A 200 23.78 -5.11 -0.08
CA HIS A 200 23.50 -5.42 -1.47
C HIS A 200 22.00 -5.28 -1.79
N LEU A 201 21.12 -5.88 -0.98
CA LEU A 201 19.68 -5.72 -1.11
C LEU A 201 19.25 -4.26 -1.05
N ASN A 202 19.76 -3.47 -0.09
CA ASN A 202 19.43 -2.04 0.03
C ASN A 202 19.90 -1.19 -1.16
N GLN A 203 20.90 -1.64 -1.91
CA GLN A 203 21.37 -0.97 -3.11
C GLN A 203 20.45 -1.18 -4.32
N TYR A 204 19.84 -2.37 -4.44
CA TYR A 204 19.11 -2.77 -5.65
C TYR A 204 17.60 -2.84 -5.47
N LEU A 205 17.09 -2.98 -4.23
CA LEU A 205 15.67 -3.12 -3.96
C LEU A 205 15.09 -1.91 -3.22
N PRO A 206 13.81 -1.58 -3.51
CA PRO A 206 13.07 -0.64 -2.68
C PRO A 206 12.83 -1.24 -1.28
N LYS A 207 12.71 -0.38 -0.28
CA LYS A 207 12.61 -0.78 1.14
C LYS A 207 11.53 -1.80 1.47
N TYR A 208 10.38 -1.74 0.77
CA TYR A 208 9.27 -2.67 0.99
C TYR A 208 9.54 -4.10 0.50
N MET A 209 10.62 -4.32 -0.28
CA MET A 209 11.07 -5.64 -0.73
C MET A 209 12.21 -6.22 0.11
N ILE A 210 12.77 -5.44 1.04
CA ILE A 210 13.87 -5.92 1.90
C ILE A 210 13.30 -6.91 2.92
N PRO A 211 13.82 -8.16 2.98
CA PRO A 211 13.40 -9.12 3.98
C PRO A 211 13.65 -8.62 5.42
N ASN A 212 12.69 -8.89 6.31
CA ASN A 212 12.79 -8.54 7.73
C ASN A 212 13.93 -9.29 8.43
N THR A 213 14.22 -10.52 7.99
CA THR A 213 15.34 -11.32 8.49
C THR A 213 16.10 -11.99 7.36
N LEU A 214 17.41 -12.14 7.57
CA LEU A 214 18.33 -12.93 6.76
C LEU A 214 18.88 -14.05 7.66
N THR A 215 18.69 -15.30 7.28
CA THR A 215 19.10 -16.45 8.10
C THR A 215 19.99 -17.37 7.29
N ALA A 216 21.23 -17.56 7.73
CA ALA A 216 22.15 -18.54 7.13
C ALA A 216 21.70 -19.95 7.48
N ILE A 217 21.68 -20.82 6.49
CA ILE A 217 21.38 -22.25 6.61
C ILE A 217 22.42 -23.09 5.86
N SER A 218 22.58 -24.34 6.23
CA SER A 218 23.53 -25.25 5.56
C SER A 218 23.02 -25.72 4.20
N GLU A 219 21.72 -25.86 4.04
CA GLU A 219 21.05 -26.30 2.81
C GLU A 219 19.58 -25.85 2.82
N ILE A 220 19.00 -25.65 1.62
CA ILE A 220 17.55 -25.41 1.49
C ILE A 220 16.83 -26.77 1.59
N PRO A 221 15.96 -26.96 2.60
CA PRO A 221 15.24 -28.22 2.72
C PRO A 221 14.23 -28.38 1.58
N LEU A 222 14.24 -29.55 0.93
CA LEU A 222 13.31 -29.87 -0.15
C LEU A 222 12.37 -31.00 0.25
N THR A 223 11.14 -30.95 -0.29
CA THR A 223 10.17 -32.05 -0.25
C THR A 223 10.58 -33.15 -1.25
N GLY A 224 9.96 -34.33 -1.17
CA GLY A 224 10.18 -35.43 -2.13
C GLY A 224 9.88 -35.09 -3.61
N ASN A 225 9.29 -33.91 -3.90
CA ASN A 225 8.97 -33.42 -5.24
C ASN A 225 9.80 -32.17 -5.61
N ASP A 226 10.99 -32.02 -5.03
CA ASP A 226 11.95 -30.93 -5.27
C ASP A 226 11.38 -29.51 -5.05
N LYS A 227 10.39 -29.37 -4.15
CA LYS A 227 9.90 -28.07 -3.69
C LYS A 227 10.47 -27.74 -2.33
N VAL A 228 10.66 -26.46 -2.05
CA VAL A 228 11.08 -26.00 -0.73
C VAL A 228 10.12 -26.50 0.35
N ASP A 229 10.67 -27.14 1.37
CA ASP A 229 9.91 -27.59 2.55
C ASP A 229 9.97 -26.52 3.64
N GLU A 230 9.01 -25.59 3.58
CA GLU A 230 8.94 -24.45 4.51
C GLU A 230 8.82 -24.90 5.97
N SER A 231 8.25 -26.08 6.22
CA SER A 231 8.09 -26.63 7.59
C SER A 231 9.40 -27.01 8.25
N ARG A 232 10.45 -27.23 7.46
CA ARG A 232 11.80 -27.59 7.93
C ARG A 232 12.74 -26.39 8.01
N LEU A 233 12.32 -25.21 7.55
CA LEU A 233 13.10 -23.99 7.72
C LEU A 233 13.16 -23.60 9.20
N PRO A 234 14.31 -23.13 9.70
CA PRO A 234 14.43 -22.70 11.09
C PRO A 234 13.55 -21.47 11.35
N VAL A 235 13.02 -21.37 12.56
CA VAL A 235 12.28 -20.16 12.98
C VAL A 235 13.24 -18.96 12.91
N PRO A 236 12.89 -17.88 12.18
CA PRO A 236 13.75 -16.72 12.05
C PRO A 236 14.02 -16.08 13.41
N ASN A 237 15.27 -15.71 13.66
CA ASN A 237 15.59 -14.94 14.85
C ASN A 237 15.35 -13.45 14.57
N VAL A 238 14.21 -12.94 14.99
CA VAL A 238 13.79 -11.55 14.77
C VAL A 238 14.61 -10.57 15.63
N HIS A 239 15.19 -11.04 16.74
CA HIS A 239 16.00 -10.21 17.63
C HIS A 239 17.47 -10.24 17.17
N LYS A 240 17.85 -9.35 16.26
CA LYS A 240 19.25 -9.18 15.81
C LYS A 240 20.17 -8.67 16.90
N ASN A 241 19.64 -7.98 17.91
CA ASN A 241 20.41 -7.34 18.96
C ASN A 241 20.15 -7.97 20.32
N LYS A 242 21.16 -7.92 21.21
CA LYS A 242 20.98 -8.30 22.61
C LYS A 242 19.85 -7.44 23.20
N PHE A 243 18.83 -8.09 23.74
CA PHE A 243 17.68 -7.40 24.33
C PHE A 243 18.13 -6.35 25.36
N VAL A 244 17.78 -5.12 25.13
CA VAL A 244 18.01 -4.00 26.04
C VAL A 244 16.67 -3.52 26.58
N ALA A 245 16.47 -3.72 27.88
CA ALA A 245 15.24 -3.31 28.55
C ALA A 245 15.13 -1.77 28.62
N PRO A 246 13.89 -1.23 28.68
CA PRO A 246 13.65 0.20 28.89
C PRO A 246 14.34 0.71 30.18
N ARG A 247 15.10 1.80 30.07
CA ARG A 247 15.94 2.36 31.13
C ARG A 247 15.23 3.40 31.99
N ASN A 248 14.19 4.04 31.43
CA ASN A 248 13.40 5.09 32.10
C ASN A 248 11.90 4.89 31.82
N ASN A 249 11.06 5.75 32.41
CA ASN A 249 9.60 5.65 32.28
C ASN A 249 9.11 5.95 30.86
N ILE A 250 9.74 6.91 30.16
CA ILE A 250 9.37 7.28 28.79
C ILE A 250 9.66 6.14 27.83
N GLU A 251 10.85 5.54 27.90
CA GLU A 251 11.20 4.36 27.11
C GLU A 251 10.26 3.18 27.39
N ARG A 252 9.88 2.98 28.65
CA ARG A 252 8.95 1.90 29.01
C ARG A 252 7.57 2.12 28.43
N GLU A 253 7.06 3.34 28.48
CA GLU A 253 5.75 3.70 27.97
C GLU A 253 5.72 3.59 26.42
N ILE A 254 6.75 4.10 25.74
CA ILE A 254 6.88 3.99 24.29
C ILE A 254 6.98 2.50 23.89
N ALA A 255 7.86 1.72 24.54
CA ALA A 255 8.02 0.29 24.27
C ALA A 255 6.73 -0.49 24.47
N GLN A 256 5.96 -0.17 25.52
CA GLN A 256 4.70 -0.82 25.81
C GLN A 256 3.61 -0.49 24.78
N ILE A 257 3.54 0.75 24.32
CA ILE A 257 2.60 1.17 23.28
C ILE A 257 2.98 0.54 21.94
N VAL A 258 4.27 0.56 21.57
CA VAL A 258 4.77 -0.01 20.32
C VAL A 258 4.56 -1.52 20.30
N SER A 259 4.98 -2.24 21.34
CA SER A 259 4.80 -3.69 21.42
C SER A 259 3.33 -4.10 21.39
N GLY A 260 2.44 -3.31 22.03
CA GLY A 260 0.99 -3.54 21.97
C GLY A 260 0.34 -3.19 20.63
N VAL A 261 0.97 -2.39 19.78
CA VAL A 261 0.50 -2.13 18.40
C VAL A 261 1.01 -3.20 17.45
N LEU A 262 2.26 -3.65 17.63
CA LEU A 262 2.88 -4.70 16.82
C LEU A 262 2.48 -6.11 17.26
N ASP A 263 1.70 -6.25 18.33
CA ASP A 263 1.30 -7.54 18.94
C ASP A 263 2.50 -8.47 19.22
N VAL A 264 3.58 -7.88 19.73
CA VAL A 264 4.76 -8.63 20.19
C VAL A 264 4.85 -8.66 21.70
N SER A 265 5.32 -9.77 22.26
CA SER A 265 5.37 -9.98 23.72
C SER A 265 6.32 -9.02 24.43
N SER A 266 7.39 -8.59 23.76
CA SER A 266 8.37 -7.62 24.25
C SER A 266 9.16 -7.03 23.09
N MET A 267 9.67 -5.80 23.28
CA MET A 267 10.51 -5.09 22.31
C MET A 267 11.73 -4.52 23.03
N SER A 268 12.91 -4.74 22.45
CA SER A 268 14.13 -4.05 22.90
C SER A 268 14.03 -2.57 22.53
N ILE A 269 14.60 -1.69 23.35
CA ILE A 269 14.64 -0.24 23.01
C ILE A 269 15.46 0.06 21.77
N ASP A 270 16.26 -0.88 21.30
CA ASP A 270 17.12 -0.78 20.11
C ASP A 270 16.54 -1.51 18.88
N ASP A 271 15.40 -2.19 19.02
CA ASP A 271 14.72 -2.80 17.88
C ASP A 271 14.13 -1.72 16.96
N ASP A 272 14.32 -1.88 15.63
CA ASP A 272 13.73 -0.99 14.63
C ASP A 272 12.24 -1.34 14.47
N PHE A 273 11.38 -0.35 14.63
CA PHE A 273 9.93 -0.48 14.51
C PHE A 273 9.48 -1.15 13.20
N PHE A 274 10.12 -0.77 12.09
CA PHE A 274 9.76 -1.30 10.78
C PHE A 274 10.34 -2.71 10.54
N GLU A 275 11.52 -3.00 11.06
CA GLU A 275 12.09 -4.36 11.03
C GLU A 275 11.29 -5.34 11.89
N MET A 276 10.65 -4.86 12.95
CA MET A 276 9.72 -5.63 13.77
C MET A 276 8.33 -5.86 13.12
N GLY A 277 8.15 -5.42 11.87
CA GLY A 277 6.91 -5.59 11.10
C GLY A 277 5.95 -4.39 11.14
N GLY A 278 6.35 -3.27 11.74
CA GLY A 278 5.55 -2.05 11.79
C GLY A 278 5.29 -1.44 10.42
N THR A 279 4.05 -1.07 10.17
CA THR A 279 3.60 -0.41 8.95
C THR A 279 3.43 1.10 9.13
N SER A 280 3.21 1.82 8.03
CA SER A 280 2.82 3.24 8.09
C SER A 280 1.51 3.46 8.88
N LEU A 281 0.59 2.50 8.82
CA LEU A 281 -0.66 2.56 9.56
C LEU A 281 -0.42 2.34 11.06
N ASP A 282 0.43 1.37 11.41
CA ASP A 282 0.81 1.13 12.81
C ASP A 282 1.56 2.33 13.40
N ALA A 283 2.42 2.97 12.61
CA ALA A 283 3.08 4.21 13.02
C ALA A 283 2.07 5.33 13.33
N MET A 284 0.99 5.48 12.55
CA MET A 284 -0.09 6.42 12.87
C MET A 284 -0.80 6.06 14.20
N VAL A 285 -1.06 4.77 14.41
CA VAL A 285 -1.67 4.30 15.68
C VAL A 285 -0.75 4.56 16.86
N VAL A 286 0.56 4.29 16.72
CA VAL A 286 1.59 4.59 17.73
C VAL A 286 1.62 6.08 18.05
N VAL A 287 1.72 6.95 17.04
CA VAL A 287 1.71 8.41 17.22
C VAL A 287 0.45 8.88 17.94
N SER A 288 -0.73 8.36 17.56
CA SER A 288 -2.00 8.69 18.18
C SER A 288 -2.05 8.26 19.65
N LYS A 289 -1.64 7.03 19.97
CA LYS A 289 -1.61 6.51 21.35
C LYS A 289 -0.60 7.25 22.22
N LEU A 290 0.61 7.54 21.70
CA LEU A 290 1.62 8.32 22.43
C LEU A 290 1.13 9.73 22.73
N LYS A 291 0.49 10.39 21.75
CA LYS A 291 -0.11 11.71 21.94
C LYS A 291 -1.19 11.70 23.03
N SER A 292 -2.03 10.66 23.08
CA SER A 292 -3.07 10.50 24.12
C SER A 292 -2.47 10.36 25.54
N ASN A 293 -1.24 9.87 25.64
CA ASN A 293 -0.47 9.73 26.88
C ASN A 293 0.47 10.93 27.15
N GLY A 294 0.31 12.03 26.40
CA GLY A 294 1.12 13.24 26.61
C GLY A 294 2.50 13.21 25.96
N ILE A 295 2.83 12.17 25.20
CA ILE A 295 4.11 12.07 24.47
C ILE A 295 3.90 12.57 23.04
N HIS A 296 4.41 13.76 22.74
CA HIS A 296 4.20 14.42 21.46
C HIS A 296 5.29 14.07 20.45
N ILE A 297 4.97 13.17 19.51
CA ILE A 297 5.78 12.82 18.35
C ILE A 297 4.97 12.95 17.06
N THR A 298 5.67 13.02 15.94
CA THR A 298 5.08 13.06 14.59
C THR A 298 5.37 11.75 13.85
N MET A 299 4.64 11.51 12.76
CA MET A 299 4.95 10.42 11.84
C MET A 299 6.39 10.48 11.33
N GLN A 300 6.88 11.69 11.03
CA GLN A 300 8.25 11.89 10.58
C GLN A 300 9.27 11.44 11.63
N ASP A 301 8.98 11.64 12.92
CA ASP A 301 9.85 11.20 14.01
C ASP A 301 9.95 9.67 14.06
N VAL A 302 8.83 8.95 13.86
CA VAL A 302 8.84 7.47 13.79
C VAL A 302 9.69 6.99 12.61
N TYR A 303 9.52 7.59 11.43
CA TYR A 303 10.33 7.23 10.26
C TYR A 303 11.82 7.55 10.40
N GLN A 304 12.14 8.65 11.07
CA GLN A 304 13.53 9.11 11.23
C GLN A 304 14.27 8.34 12.32
N PHE A 305 13.60 8.09 13.45
CA PHE A 305 14.26 7.56 14.66
C PHE A 305 14.05 6.06 14.85
N LYS A 306 12.97 5.49 14.35
CA LYS A 306 12.64 4.06 14.21
C LYS A 306 12.70 3.23 15.50
N THR A 307 13.55 3.53 16.47
CA THR A 307 13.75 2.77 17.71
C THR A 307 13.20 3.51 18.92
N VAL A 308 12.76 2.77 19.93
CA VAL A 308 12.25 3.33 21.20
C VAL A 308 13.27 4.29 21.83
N ARG A 309 14.54 3.92 21.82
CA ARG A 309 15.65 4.75 22.36
C ARG A 309 15.69 6.12 21.71
N TYR A 310 15.71 6.18 20.39
CA TYR A 310 15.85 7.45 19.68
C TYR A 310 14.58 8.30 19.76
N ILE A 311 13.41 7.66 19.70
CA ILE A 311 12.12 8.34 19.89
C ILE A 311 12.05 8.98 21.28
N ALA A 312 12.39 8.22 22.34
CA ALA A 312 12.41 8.73 23.72
C ALA A 312 13.35 9.93 23.90
N ASN A 313 14.59 9.81 23.42
CA ASN A 313 15.57 10.89 23.51
C ASN A 313 15.12 12.16 22.75
N HIS A 314 14.32 12.00 21.71
CA HIS A 314 13.82 13.12 20.91
C HIS A 314 12.65 13.83 21.61
N THR A 315 11.79 13.07 22.27
CA THR A 315 10.64 13.63 23.02
C THR A 315 11.08 14.44 24.23
N GLU A 316 12.12 14.04 24.95
CA GLU A 316 12.68 14.80 26.08
C GLU A 316 13.18 16.20 25.67
N LYS A 317 13.66 16.35 24.43
CA LYS A 317 14.12 17.63 23.88
C LYS A 317 12.99 18.56 23.40
N ARG A 318 11.78 18.01 23.16
CA ARG A 318 10.64 18.76 22.61
C ARG A 318 9.67 19.36 23.64
N GLN A 319 9.88 19.19 24.93
CA GLN A 319 9.02 19.77 25.98
C GLN A 319 8.92 21.31 25.97
N ALA A 320 9.52 21.98 24.99
CA ALA A 320 9.59 23.45 24.90
C ALA A 320 9.15 24.05 23.55
N LEU A 321 8.37 23.36 22.72
CA LEU A 321 7.81 24.03 21.55
C LEU A 321 6.45 24.64 21.88
N PRO A 322 6.22 25.93 21.58
CA PRO A 322 4.95 26.57 21.83
C PRO A 322 3.86 25.89 20.97
N GLU A 323 2.68 25.79 21.57
CA GLU A 323 1.45 25.38 20.88
C GLU A 323 1.34 26.11 19.55
N VAL A 324 1.19 25.37 18.45
CA VAL A 324 0.94 25.99 17.14
C VAL A 324 -0.40 26.66 17.23
N VAL A 325 -0.40 27.99 17.44
CA VAL A 325 -1.61 28.82 17.31
C VAL A 325 -2.02 28.73 15.86
N LEU A 326 -3.09 27.98 15.59
CA LEU A 326 -3.70 27.91 14.27
C LEU A 326 -4.18 29.32 13.91
N PRO A 327 -3.94 29.79 12.66
CA PRO A 327 -4.37 31.11 12.22
C PRO A 327 -5.89 31.30 12.43
N ASP A 328 -6.30 32.50 12.82
CA ASP A 328 -7.69 32.87 13.15
C ASP A 328 -8.74 32.62 12.04
N HIS A 329 -8.31 32.27 10.82
CA HIS A 329 -9.20 31.97 9.70
C HIS A 329 -9.62 30.48 9.58
N LEU A 330 -9.09 29.58 10.41
CA LEU A 330 -9.52 28.16 10.39
C LEU A 330 -11.01 27.97 10.70
N PRO A 331 -11.64 28.76 11.62
CA PRO A 331 -13.09 28.69 11.81
C PRO A 331 -13.90 29.06 10.56
N GLN A 332 -13.36 29.94 9.70
CA GLN A 332 -14.01 30.30 8.44
C GLN A 332 -13.94 29.17 7.40
N LEU A 333 -12.81 28.45 7.31
CA LEU A 333 -12.67 27.28 6.48
C LEU A 333 -13.56 26.12 6.96
N GLN A 334 -13.66 25.93 8.28
CA GLN A 334 -14.52 24.91 8.88
C GLN A 334 -15.99 25.20 8.60
N SER A 335 -16.41 26.47 8.70
CA SER A 335 -17.79 26.90 8.38
C SER A 335 -18.10 26.79 6.87
N LEU A 336 -17.11 26.98 5.98
CA LEU A 336 -17.26 26.76 4.54
C LEU A 336 -17.43 25.28 4.19
N VAL A 337 -16.70 24.39 4.87
CA VAL A 337 -16.84 22.93 4.71
C VAL A 337 -18.22 22.49 5.22
N GLU A 338 -18.63 22.93 6.41
CA GLU A 338 -19.92 22.57 7.00
C GLU A 338 -21.11 23.08 6.15
N ARG A 339 -21.04 24.25 5.56
CA ARG A 339 -22.07 24.77 4.64
C ARG A 339 -22.21 23.93 3.36
N ARG A 340 -21.13 23.40 2.81
CA ARG A 340 -21.19 22.54 1.60
C ARG A 340 -21.75 21.15 1.86
N TYR A 341 -21.56 20.58 3.04
CA TYR A 341 -22.16 19.28 3.39
C TYR A 341 -23.70 19.32 3.53
N GLN A 342 -24.31 20.50 3.64
CA GLN A 342 -25.78 20.65 3.70
C GLN A 342 -26.43 20.79 2.31
N LEU A 343 -25.66 20.88 1.24
CA LEU A 343 -26.18 20.94 -0.13
C LEU A 343 -26.55 19.52 -0.61
N LYS A 344 -27.85 19.26 -0.75
CA LYS A 344 -28.36 18.06 -1.43
C LYS A 344 -27.82 18.00 -2.84
N PRO A 345 -27.42 16.83 -3.36
CA PRO A 345 -26.99 16.70 -4.76
C PRO A 345 -28.19 16.97 -5.67
N GLN A 346 -28.28 18.18 -6.20
CA GLN A 346 -29.09 18.48 -7.34
C GLN A 346 -28.29 18.16 -8.60
N HIS A 347 -28.94 17.52 -9.56
CA HIS A 347 -28.43 17.03 -10.83
C HIS A 347 -27.29 17.87 -11.41
N LEU A 348 -26.12 17.24 -11.62
CA LEU A 348 -24.99 17.77 -12.36
C LEU A 348 -25.33 17.85 -13.86
N ALA A 349 -26.04 18.89 -14.26
CA ALA A 349 -26.03 19.38 -15.63
C ALA A 349 -24.96 20.48 -15.70
N GLN A 350 -23.91 20.24 -16.48
CA GLN A 350 -22.92 21.22 -16.99
C GLN A 350 -22.87 22.58 -16.24
N SER A 351 -22.46 22.60 -15.00
CA SER A 351 -22.23 23.80 -14.23
C SER A 351 -20.76 23.86 -13.82
N SER A 352 -20.16 25.04 -13.90
CA SER A 352 -18.85 25.36 -13.37
C SER A 352 -18.55 24.61 -12.06
N LEU A 353 -17.34 24.12 -11.90
CA LEU A 353 -16.84 23.51 -10.66
C LEU A 353 -16.86 24.52 -9.50
N GLY A 354 -17.11 25.80 -9.79
CA GLY A 354 -17.09 26.88 -8.82
C GLY A 354 -15.66 27.10 -8.29
N HIS A 355 -15.55 27.42 -7.00
CA HIS A 355 -14.24 27.57 -6.35
C HIS A 355 -13.70 26.21 -5.93
N VAL A 356 -12.55 25.82 -6.44
CA VAL A 356 -11.86 24.56 -6.16
C VAL A 356 -10.72 24.81 -5.18
N LEU A 357 -10.64 24.02 -4.11
CA LEU A 357 -9.48 23.96 -3.23
C LEU A 357 -8.69 22.70 -3.54
N LEU A 358 -7.46 22.84 -4.03
CA LEU A 358 -6.60 21.73 -4.44
C LEU A 358 -5.42 21.56 -3.48
N THR A 359 -5.29 20.35 -2.93
CA THR A 359 -4.09 19.89 -2.21
C THR A 359 -3.25 19.02 -3.12
N GLY A 360 -1.92 18.97 -2.88
CA GLY A 360 -1.02 18.20 -3.74
C GLY A 360 -0.74 18.83 -5.11
N ALA A 361 -1.01 20.11 -5.26
CA ALA A 361 -0.83 20.89 -6.49
C ALA A 361 0.61 20.84 -7.05
N THR A 362 1.61 20.60 -6.21
CA THR A 362 3.03 20.45 -6.60
C THR A 362 3.42 18.99 -6.92
N GLY A 363 2.47 18.08 -7.10
CA GLY A 363 2.70 16.72 -7.55
C GLY A 363 2.31 16.52 -9.01
N PHE A 364 2.68 15.36 -9.60
CA PHE A 364 2.33 14.98 -10.97
C PHE A 364 0.82 15.16 -11.25
N LEU A 365 -0.02 14.49 -10.47
CA LEU A 365 -1.48 14.56 -10.63
C LEU A 365 -2.02 15.98 -10.45
N GLY A 366 -1.43 16.76 -9.53
CA GLY A 366 -1.85 18.13 -9.25
C GLY A 366 -1.70 19.05 -10.46
N ALA A 367 -0.62 18.94 -11.20
CA ALA A 367 -0.37 19.72 -12.41
C ALA A 367 -1.44 19.46 -13.49
N TYR A 368 -1.77 18.19 -13.75
CA TYR A 368 -2.81 17.82 -14.71
C TYR A 368 -4.22 18.14 -14.24
N LEU A 369 -4.50 18.08 -12.94
CA LEU A 369 -5.80 18.50 -12.41
C LEU A 369 -6.02 20.00 -12.54
N ILE A 370 -4.97 20.82 -12.35
CA ILE A 370 -5.06 22.27 -12.58
C ILE A 370 -5.39 22.53 -14.05
N ASP A 371 -4.70 21.86 -14.97
CA ASP A 371 -4.92 21.99 -16.41
C ASP A 371 -6.36 21.62 -16.80
N GLU A 372 -6.84 20.47 -16.38
CA GLU A 372 -8.18 19.98 -16.72
C GLU A 372 -9.31 20.84 -16.11
N MET A 373 -9.08 21.41 -14.91
CA MET A 373 -10.10 22.19 -14.21
C MET A 373 -10.13 23.67 -14.61
N GLN A 374 -9.07 24.23 -15.21
CA GLN A 374 -8.95 25.67 -15.50
C GLN A 374 -10.11 26.26 -16.32
N ASP A 375 -10.65 25.47 -17.27
CA ASP A 375 -11.73 25.93 -18.16
C ASP A 375 -13.13 25.74 -17.55
N ASN A 376 -13.24 25.01 -16.42
CA ASN A 376 -14.50 24.65 -15.77
C ASN A 376 -14.61 25.15 -14.32
N ALA A 377 -13.56 25.69 -13.73
CA ALA A 377 -13.56 26.27 -12.39
C ALA A 377 -13.59 27.81 -12.46
N ASP A 378 -14.34 28.42 -11.55
CA ASP A 378 -14.35 29.90 -11.42
C ASP A 378 -13.03 30.39 -10.79
N GLN A 379 -12.45 29.57 -9.89
CA GLN A 379 -11.18 29.82 -9.23
C GLN A 379 -10.59 28.52 -8.70
N ILE A 380 -9.27 28.32 -8.82
CA ILE A 380 -8.53 27.20 -8.22
C ILE A 380 -7.58 27.77 -7.16
N THR A 381 -7.80 27.40 -5.89
CA THR A 381 -6.91 27.76 -4.79
C THR A 381 -6.04 26.57 -4.44
N CYS A 382 -4.72 26.69 -4.67
CA CYS A 382 -3.75 25.63 -4.41
C CYS A 382 -3.14 25.75 -3.02
N ILE A 383 -3.14 24.66 -2.23
CA ILE A 383 -2.39 24.58 -0.97
C ILE A 383 -0.99 24.04 -1.29
N VAL A 384 0.01 24.89 -1.14
CA VAL A 384 1.42 24.58 -1.47
C VAL A 384 2.32 24.83 -0.27
N ARG A 385 3.27 23.93 -0.03
CA ARG A 385 4.28 24.10 1.02
C ARG A 385 5.28 25.19 0.61
N GLY A 386 5.48 26.21 1.46
CA GLY A 386 6.48 27.27 1.29
C GLY A 386 6.63 28.05 2.59
N HIS A 387 7.78 28.70 2.79
CA HIS A 387 8.00 29.58 3.94
C HIS A 387 7.31 30.93 3.76
N ASP A 388 7.01 31.30 2.51
CA ASP A 388 6.29 32.50 2.12
C ASP A 388 5.54 32.24 0.80
N ILE A 389 4.68 33.22 0.42
CA ILE A 389 3.82 33.09 -0.76
C ILE A 389 4.61 33.04 -2.07
N ASN A 390 5.74 33.76 -2.15
CA ASN A 390 6.58 33.79 -3.35
C ASN A 390 7.23 32.42 -3.57
N ARG A 391 7.72 31.80 -2.51
CA ARG A 391 8.32 30.47 -2.59
C ARG A 391 7.29 29.39 -2.89
N ALA A 392 6.08 29.49 -2.33
CA ALA A 392 4.98 28.60 -2.66
C ALA A 392 4.59 28.72 -4.14
N LYS A 393 4.48 29.93 -4.66
CA LYS A 393 4.19 30.21 -6.07
C LYS A 393 5.27 29.65 -6.99
N ASN A 394 6.54 29.91 -6.69
CA ASN A 394 7.67 29.37 -7.48
C ASN A 394 7.70 27.83 -7.45
N ASN A 395 7.38 27.20 -6.31
CA ASN A 395 7.31 25.74 -6.23
C ASN A 395 6.21 25.17 -7.12
N LEU A 396 5.04 25.82 -7.19
CA LEU A 396 3.95 25.42 -8.04
C LEU A 396 4.31 25.60 -9.52
N GLU A 397 4.82 26.77 -9.89
CA GLU A 397 5.25 27.10 -11.25
C GLU A 397 6.34 26.16 -11.77
N ASN A 398 7.36 25.90 -10.96
CA ASN A 398 8.43 24.95 -11.32
C ASN A 398 7.89 23.52 -11.53
N ASN A 399 6.92 23.10 -10.72
CA ASN A 399 6.29 21.78 -10.92
C ASN A 399 5.50 21.71 -12.22
N ILE A 400 4.68 22.74 -12.51
CA ILE A 400 3.88 22.78 -13.74
C ILE A 400 4.79 22.85 -14.99
N ASN A 401 5.90 23.57 -14.92
CA ASN A 401 6.93 23.63 -15.98
C ASN A 401 7.59 22.27 -16.29
N CYS A 402 7.52 21.30 -15.38
CA CYS A 402 8.01 19.94 -15.66
C CYS A 402 7.14 19.18 -16.67
N TYR A 403 5.88 19.58 -16.87
CA TYR A 403 4.89 18.85 -17.64
C TYR A 403 4.30 19.63 -18.81
N PHE A 404 4.38 20.95 -18.79
CA PHE A 404 3.78 21.84 -19.79
C PHE A 404 4.81 22.86 -20.29
N ASP A 405 4.59 23.40 -21.50
CA ASP A 405 5.42 24.48 -22.04
C ASP A 405 5.15 25.84 -21.35
N MET A 406 6.08 26.77 -21.49
CA MET A 406 5.99 28.08 -20.81
C MET A 406 4.72 28.87 -21.15
N ALA A 407 4.24 28.80 -22.40
CA ALA A 407 3.03 29.52 -22.80
C ALA A 407 1.78 28.95 -22.11
N HIS A 408 1.75 27.65 -21.91
CA HIS A 408 0.69 26.94 -21.20
C HIS A 408 0.74 27.24 -19.70
N VAL A 409 1.96 27.23 -19.10
CA VAL A 409 2.16 27.57 -17.69
C VAL A 409 1.69 29.00 -17.38
N ASP A 410 2.02 29.99 -18.24
CA ASP A 410 1.56 31.37 -18.08
C ASP A 410 0.03 31.47 -18.09
N LYS A 411 -0.67 30.62 -18.82
CA LYS A 411 -2.14 30.54 -18.80
C LYS A 411 -2.62 29.96 -17.45
N LEU A 412 -2.05 28.87 -17.01
CA LEU A 412 -2.45 28.17 -15.76
C LEU A 412 -2.22 29.01 -14.51
N MET A 413 -1.16 29.83 -14.48
CA MET A 413 -0.81 30.67 -13.32
C MET A 413 -1.65 31.94 -13.19
N LYS A 414 -2.57 32.22 -14.13
CA LYS A 414 -3.51 33.37 -14.10
C LYS A 414 -4.83 33.04 -13.40
N HIS A 415 -5.18 31.77 -13.24
CA HIS A 415 -6.37 31.26 -12.56
C HIS A 415 -6.10 30.91 -11.10
#